data_30c19c288ea377bb531063787bbf6521
#
_entry.id   30c19c288ea377bb531063787bbf6521
#
_cell.length_a   1.000
_cell.length_b   1.000
_cell.length_c   1.000
_cell.angle_alpha   90.00
_cell.angle_beta   90.00
_cell.angle_gamma   90.00
#
_symmetry.space_group_name_H-M   'P 1'
#
loop_
_entity.id
_entity.type
_entity.pdbx_description
1 polymer ?
#
loop_
_entity_poly.entity_id
_entity_poly.type
_entity_poly.pdbx_seq_one_letter_code
_entity_poly.pdbx_strand_id
1 'polypeptide(L)'
;MSSTAATAARRIEAVNDFVVKFANVNGTGSASANHLFAKAIFRMGLPVAPRNIFPSNIQGAPTWYEVRISQKGYLGRRGGVDLAVCVNAQSMVKDIAEVEPGGYVVYDSTKTLDLRLQRPDINYIGIPFTQICLREYTDPRQRLLFKNIIYVGALASLLNLDFNVFQEIVAETFKSKERLISPNMQALELGYQYAAKHYENAVGLQVVSGGEEAPHMKEFDHILMDGNTAIALGAIYGGATFAAWYPLTPSTSVVEAYEMYAKRLRIDPGTGKNNFAIVQAEDELAAIGMVIGASWNGCRAFTATSGPGLSLMSEFLGLAYYAEVPAVLIDIQRAGPSTGMPTRTQQSDILSAAYASHGDTKHVLLFPATAAECFDMTVDAFDLSEQLQTPIIMMSDLELGMNDALSPPLKWDDDRRLKRGKVLHGKDLEEMKERYGRYLDVDDDGITYRTFPGSHPSKGAIVTRGTSRDEYAVYTEDGDAYVRNMERLLKKFETAKTYVPEPKIKAASGDTNYGMIFFGTTASPGYEAVEILEEEGILLDTMRLRAFPFNAEVDQFVDEHELVFVVEQNRDGQMRRLLINECEMLPKKLVSVLHFDGLPISARAIVSSIRESIGGDNVTPIKKNIKRSETSK
;
A
#
# COMPACT_ATOMS: atom_id res chain seq x y z
N MET A 1 -18.80 -13.34 56.31
CA MET A 1 -17.61 -12.88 55.56
C MET A 1 -17.42 -13.82 54.38
N SER A 2 -17.99 -13.47 53.25
CA SER A 2 -17.86 -14.25 52.01
C SER A 2 -16.60 -13.74 51.29
N SER A 3 -15.60 -14.57 51.26
CA SER A 3 -14.39 -14.36 50.45
C SER A 3 -14.78 -14.48 48.97
N THR A 4 -15.01 -13.38 48.30
CA THR A 4 -15.02 -13.33 46.85
C THR A 4 -13.57 -13.57 46.39
N ALA A 5 -13.28 -14.81 46.03
CA ALA A 5 -12.06 -15.12 45.27
C ALA A 5 -12.10 -14.26 44.01
N ALA A 6 -11.16 -13.32 43.89
CA ALA A 6 -10.92 -12.60 42.63
C ALA A 6 -10.60 -13.68 41.60
N THR A 7 -11.49 -13.87 40.65
CA THR A 7 -11.22 -14.71 39.47
C THR A 7 -9.98 -14.12 38.81
N ALA A 8 -8.88 -14.87 38.76
CA ALA A 8 -7.68 -14.43 38.04
C ALA A 8 -8.08 -14.08 36.60
N ALA A 9 -7.63 -12.93 36.12
CA ALA A 9 -7.92 -12.50 34.76
C ALA A 9 -7.52 -13.62 33.78
N ARG A 10 -8.43 -14.00 32.89
CA ARG A 10 -8.15 -14.98 31.85
C ARG A 10 -6.96 -14.44 31.04
N ARG A 11 -5.93 -15.24 30.84
CA ARG A 11 -4.76 -14.83 30.03
C ARG A 11 -4.99 -15.20 28.56
N ILE A 12 -4.63 -14.30 27.64
CA ILE A 12 -4.50 -14.66 26.25
C ILE A 12 -3.26 -15.54 26.11
N GLU A 13 -3.44 -16.72 25.52
CA GLU A 13 -2.36 -17.64 25.15
C GLU A 13 -2.36 -17.78 23.62
N ALA A 14 -1.24 -17.45 22.98
CA ALA A 14 -1.10 -17.55 21.53
C ALA A 14 0.37 -17.77 21.13
N VAL A 15 0.57 -18.60 20.12
CA VAL A 15 1.88 -18.85 19.50
C VAL A 15 1.82 -18.33 18.07
N ASN A 16 2.72 -17.42 17.74
CA ASN A 16 2.90 -16.88 16.39
C ASN A 16 1.63 -16.21 15.76
N ASP A 17 0.62 -15.86 16.55
CA ASP A 17 -0.57 -15.18 16.05
C ASP A 17 -1.14 -14.17 17.08
N PHE A 18 -0.58 -12.97 17.10
CA PHE A 18 -0.98 -11.89 18.00
C PHE A 18 -0.52 -10.51 17.49
N VAL A 19 -1.02 -9.46 18.14
CA VAL A 19 -0.72 -8.06 17.82
C VAL A 19 -0.03 -7.39 19.00
N VAL A 20 1.15 -6.81 18.74
CA VAL A 20 1.89 -5.96 19.69
C VAL A 20 1.77 -4.50 19.26
N LYS A 21 1.37 -3.61 20.16
CA LYS A 21 1.29 -2.17 19.92
C LYS A 21 2.20 -1.40 20.85
N PHE A 22 3.08 -0.60 20.29
CA PHE A 22 3.97 0.32 21.01
C PHE A 22 3.37 1.73 21.01
N ALA A 23 3.16 2.30 22.18
CA ALA A 23 2.70 3.67 22.36
C ALA A 23 3.87 4.53 22.86
N ASN A 24 4.40 5.36 21.97
CA ASN A 24 5.63 6.10 22.15
C ASN A 24 5.42 7.62 22.04
N VAL A 25 6.52 8.36 22.18
CA VAL A 25 6.60 9.78 21.91
C VAL A 25 7.39 10.00 20.62
N ASN A 26 6.81 10.76 19.69
CA ASN A 26 7.44 11.04 18.39
C ASN A 26 8.77 11.80 18.56
N GLY A 27 9.78 11.43 17.77
CA GLY A 27 11.11 12.03 17.80
C GLY A 27 12.06 11.44 18.86
N THR A 28 11.69 10.36 19.55
CA THR A 28 12.52 9.68 20.55
C THR A 28 13.38 8.54 20.02
N GLY A 29 13.36 8.28 18.71
CA GLY A 29 14.03 7.12 18.09
C GLY A 29 13.27 5.79 18.26
N SER A 30 12.02 5.85 18.71
CA SER A 30 11.18 4.66 18.95
C SER A 30 10.88 3.88 17.67
N ALA A 31 10.70 4.56 16.53
CA ALA A 31 10.41 3.87 15.25
C ALA A 31 11.52 2.87 14.89
N SER A 32 12.80 3.24 15.01
CA SER A 32 13.94 2.34 14.74
C SER A 32 14.00 1.15 15.71
N ALA A 33 13.70 1.39 16.99
CA ALA A 33 13.66 0.31 17.98
C ALA A 33 12.50 -0.66 17.73
N ASN A 34 11.32 -0.15 17.39
CA ASN A 34 10.15 -0.97 17.07
C ASN A 34 10.34 -1.75 15.76
N HIS A 35 11.00 -1.13 14.77
CA HIS A 35 11.38 -1.82 13.54
C HIS A 35 12.39 -2.95 13.81
N LEU A 36 13.36 -2.75 14.72
CA LEU A 36 14.29 -3.81 15.14
C LEU A 36 13.53 -5.02 15.70
N PHE A 37 12.48 -4.80 16.51
CA PHE A 37 11.61 -5.85 17.02
C PHE A 37 10.90 -6.62 15.89
N ALA A 38 10.27 -5.91 14.95
CA ALA A 38 9.59 -6.53 13.82
C ALA A 38 10.58 -7.30 12.92
N LYS A 39 11.76 -6.73 12.66
CA LYS A 39 12.82 -7.37 11.87
C LYS A 39 13.35 -8.64 12.53
N ALA A 40 13.43 -8.68 13.86
CA ALA A 40 13.85 -9.90 14.58
C ALA A 40 12.84 -11.03 14.37
N ILE A 41 11.55 -10.77 14.45
CA ILE A 41 10.49 -11.76 14.20
C ILE A 41 10.56 -12.26 12.74
N PHE A 42 10.74 -11.35 11.78
CA PHE A 42 10.94 -11.69 10.38
C PHE A 42 12.15 -12.63 10.19
N ARG A 43 13.28 -12.33 10.83
CA ARG A 43 14.51 -13.17 10.77
C ARG A 43 14.33 -14.54 11.44
N MET A 44 13.39 -14.67 12.36
CA MET A 44 12.99 -15.96 12.93
C MET A 44 12.11 -16.77 11.97
N GLY A 45 11.86 -16.30 10.75
CA GLY A 45 11.09 -16.98 9.72
C GLY A 45 9.58 -16.88 9.88
N LEU A 46 9.07 -15.79 10.45
CA LEU A 46 7.64 -15.58 10.64
C LEU A 46 7.12 -14.39 9.83
N PRO A 47 5.92 -14.53 9.23
CA PRO A 47 5.25 -13.41 8.61
C PRO A 47 4.92 -12.33 9.65
N VAL A 48 5.28 -11.10 9.34
CA VAL A 48 5.10 -9.94 10.20
C VAL A 48 4.67 -8.73 9.38
N ALA A 49 3.76 -7.94 9.92
CA ALA A 49 3.27 -6.71 9.31
C ALA A 49 3.40 -5.55 10.30
N PRO A 50 4.50 -4.79 10.25
CA PRO A 50 4.67 -3.58 11.03
C PRO A 50 3.91 -2.40 10.43
N ARG A 51 3.35 -1.54 11.30
CA ARG A 51 2.67 -0.29 10.93
C ARG A 51 3.11 0.84 11.80
N ASN A 52 3.55 1.92 11.18
CA ASN A 52 3.93 3.15 11.87
C ASN A 52 2.80 4.17 11.79
N ILE A 53 2.20 4.52 12.94
CA ILE A 53 1.09 5.47 13.06
C ILE A 53 1.64 6.70 13.79
N PHE A 54 1.95 7.75 13.05
CA PHE A 54 2.63 8.93 13.57
C PHE A 54 1.84 10.23 13.29
N PRO A 55 2.08 11.30 14.06
CA PRO A 55 1.48 12.60 13.79
C PRO A 55 2.20 13.32 12.64
N SER A 56 1.49 14.15 11.91
CA SER A 56 2.01 14.81 10.69
C SER A 56 3.11 15.85 10.94
N ASN A 57 3.23 16.41 12.14
CA ASN A 57 3.97 17.66 12.27
C ASN A 57 4.65 17.96 13.61
N ILE A 58 4.58 17.15 14.67
CA ILE A 58 5.04 17.63 15.98
C ILE A 58 5.91 16.58 16.69
N GLN A 59 7.15 16.96 17.01
CA GLN A 59 7.95 16.27 18.02
C GLN A 59 7.21 16.32 19.37
N GLY A 60 7.21 15.20 20.10
CA GLY A 60 6.58 15.10 21.40
C GLY A 60 5.11 14.67 21.38
N ALA A 61 4.46 14.63 20.22
CA ALA A 61 3.13 14.06 20.10
C ALA A 61 3.13 12.52 20.23
N PRO A 62 2.00 11.89 20.61
CA PRO A 62 1.88 10.44 20.62
C PRO A 62 2.12 9.83 19.23
N THR A 63 2.87 8.75 19.20
CA THR A 63 3.09 7.93 18.02
C THR A 63 2.92 6.46 18.40
N TRP A 64 2.43 5.66 17.46
CA TRP A 64 2.22 4.24 17.69
C TRP A 64 2.92 3.41 16.62
N TYR A 65 3.31 2.22 17.01
CA TYR A 65 3.84 1.23 16.09
C TYR A 65 3.13 -0.10 16.39
N GLU A 66 2.37 -0.60 15.44
CA GLU A 66 1.66 -1.86 15.55
C GLU A 66 2.43 -2.94 14.80
N VAL A 67 2.61 -4.09 15.42
CA VAL A 67 3.25 -5.25 14.79
C VAL A 67 2.27 -6.41 14.87
N ARG A 68 1.77 -6.84 13.74
CA ARG A 68 1.01 -8.08 13.64
C ARG A 68 1.95 -9.22 13.29
N ILE A 69 1.86 -10.30 14.05
CA ILE A 69 2.55 -11.57 13.83
C ILE A 69 1.46 -12.56 13.43
N SER A 70 1.66 -13.31 12.34
CA SER A 70 0.67 -14.31 11.91
C SER A 70 1.32 -15.49 11.22
N GLN A 71 1.28 -16.67 11.85
CA GLN A 71 1.79 -17.89 11.24
C GLN A 71 1.07 -18.28 9.94
N LYS A 72 -0.22 -17.93 9.82
CA LYS A 72 -1.00 -18.11 8.59
C LYS A 72 -0.62 -17.15 7.46
N GLY A 73 0.19 -16.12 7.73
CA GLY A 73 0.60 -15.14 6.73
C GLY A 73 -0.38 -13.98 6.54
N TYR A 74 -1.29 -13.73 7.46
CA TYR A 74 -2.16 -12.56 7.40
C TYR A 74 -1.40 -11.28 7.67
N LEU A 75 -1.36 -10.37 6.71
CA LEU A 75 -0.63 -9.11 6.78
C LEU A 75 -1.55 -7.89 6.97
N GLY A 76 -2.87 -8.07 6.83
CA GLY A 76 -3.85 -7.02 7.07
C GLY A 76 -3.96 -6.64 8.55
N ARG A 77 -4.54 -5.48 8.85
CA ARG A 77 -4.87 -5.10 10.22
C ARG A 77 -5.96 -6.03 10.75
N ARG A 78 -5.72 -6.68 11.90
CA ARG A 78 -6.71 -7.56 12.52
C ARG A 78 -7.80 -6.77 13.26
N GLY A 79 -7.38 -5.70 13.96
CA GLY A 79 -8.15 -5.02 15.01
C GLY A 79 -7.93 -5.70 16.36
N GLY A 80 -7.95 -4.89 17.44
CA GLY A 80 -7.60 -5.29 18.80
C GLY A 80 -6.08 -5.45 19.03
N VAL A 81 -5.67 -5.40 20.28
CA VAL A 81 -4.26 -5.45 20.72
C VAL A 81 -4.13 -6.49 21.81
N ASP A 82 -3.22 -7.47 21.63
CA ASP A 82 -2.99 -8.51 22.63
C ASP A 82 -1.94 -8.08 23.66
N LEU A 83 -0.95 -7.31 23.24
CA LEU A 83 0.07 -6.73 24.11
C LEU A 83 0.35 -5.27 23.74
N ALA A 84 0.16 -4.36 24.69
CA ALA A 84 0.48 -2.94 24.53
C ALA A 84 1.72 -2.57 25.36
N VAL A 85 2.68 -1.86 24.74
CA VAL A 85 3.83 -1.24 25.41
C VAL A 85 3.52 0.23 25.61
N CYS A 86 3.04 0.59 26.80
CA CYS A 86 2.51 1.91 27.13
C CYS A 86 3.59 2.75 27.84
N VAL A 87 4.46 3.42 27.07
CA VAL A 87 5.52 4.30 27.62
C VAL A 87 5.22 5.79 27.44
N ASN A 88 4.11 6.14 26.80
CA ASN A 88 3.64 7.52 26.65
C ASN A 88 2.46 7.80 27.58
N ALA A 89 2.66 8.67 28.58
CA ALA A 89 1.63 9.03 29.53
C ALA A 89 0.43 9.76 28.89
N GLN A 90 0.62 10.46 27.77
CA GLN A 90 -0.46 11.22 27.11
C GLN A 90 -1.53 10.33 26.46
N SER A 91 -1.14 9.17 25.93
CA SER A 91 -2.03 8.25 25.23
C SER A 91 -2.44 7.03 26.06
N MET A 92 -1.87 6.84 27.24
CA MET A 92 -1.98 5.62 28.06
C MET A 92 -3.44 5.18 28.32
N VAL A 93 -4.35 6.12 28.56
CA VAL A 93 -5.80 5.83 28.75
C VAL A 93 -6.37 5.13 27.52
N LYS A 94 -6.10 5.69 26.34
CA LYS A 94 -6.56 5.15 25.06
C LYS A 94 -5.87 3.81 24.77
N ASP A 95 -4.57 3.72 25.00
CA ASP A 95 -3.79 2.54 24.69
C ASP A 95 -4.24 1.33 25.51
N ILE A 96 -4.50 1.52 26.81
CA ILE A 96 -5.02 0.47 27.69
C ILE A 96 -6.46 0.08 27.29
N ALA A 97 -7.29 1.03 26.85
CA ALA A 97 -8.65 0.76 26.43
C ALA A 97 -8.73 -0.15 25.19
N GLU A 98 -7.74 -0.09 24.31
CA GLU A 98 -7.66 -0.90 23.08
C GLU A 98 -7.16 -2.35 23.32
N VAL A 99 -6.63 -2.66 24.49
CA VAL A 99 -6.14 -4.01 24.83
C VAL A 99 -7.30 -4.97 25.00
N GLU A 100 -7.21 -6.12 24.36
CA GLU A 100 -8.21 -7.19 24.44
C GLU A 100 -8.32 -7.76 25.86
N PRO A 101 -9.51 -8.19 26.31
CA PRO A 101 -9.67 -8.87 27.59
C PRO A 101 -8.74 -10.07 27.73
N GLY A 102 -7.98 -10.14 28.83
CA GLY A 102 -6.93 -11.14 29.03
C GLY A 102 -5.57 -10.78 28.44
N GLY A 103 -5.48 -9.66 27.71
CA GLY A 103 -4.24 -9.16 27.13
C GLY A 103 -3.28 -8.57 28.15
N TYR A 104 -2.21 -7.97 27.64
CA TYR A 104 -1.05 -7.56 28.43
C TYR A 104 -0.73 -6.09 28.23
N VAL A 105 -0.34 -5.41 29.31
CA VAL A 105 0.19 -4.03 29.29
C VAL A 105 1.57 -4.02 29.91
N VAL A 106 2.58 -3.72 29.12
CA VAL A 106 3.94 -3.43 29.59
C VAL A 106 4.07 -1.91 29.77
N TYR A 107 4.48 -1.46 30.95
CA TYR A 107 4.57 -0.04 31.27
C TYR A 107 5.83 0.30 32.08
N ASP A 108 6.22 1.58 32.09
CA ASP A 108 7.35 2.08 32.88
C ASP A 108 6.98 2.22 34.36
N SER A 109 7.32 1.22 35.17
CA SER A 109 7.01 1.16 36.61
C SER A 109 7.88 2.07 37.48
N THR A 110 8.77 2.89 36.89
CA THR A 110 9.48 3.96 37.63
C THR A 110 8.49 4.91 38.32
N LYS A 111 7.28 5.06 37.74
CA LYS A 111 6.14 5.73 38.36
C LYS A 111 5.01 4.71 38.58
N THR A 112 4.35 4.82 39.72
CA THR A 112 3.20 3.99 40.02
C THR A 112 2.10 4.22 39.00
N LEU A 113 1.52 3.16 38.47
CA LEU A 113 0.38 3.22 37.57
C LEU A 113 -0.87 3.69 38.35
N ASP A 114 -1.57 4.70 37.85
CA ASP A 114 -2.82 5.19 38.43
C ASP A 114 -3.86 4.07 38.50
N LEU A 115 -4.46 3.86 39.67
CA LEU A 115 -5.48 2.83 39.88
C LEU A 115 -6.66 2.95 38.92
N ARG A 116 -6.98 4.17 38.46
CA ARG A 116 -8.05 4.44 37.48
C ARG A 116 -7.75 3.86 36.08
N LEU A 117 -6.50 3.55 35.80
CA LEU A 117 -6.03 2.94 34.54
C LEU A 117 -5.97 1.41 34.62
N GLN A 118 -6.21 0.85 35.82
CA GLN A 118 -6.13 -0.60 36.02
C GLN A 118 -7.49 -1.25 35.70
N ARG A 119 -7.54 -1.93 34.58
CA ARG A 119 -8.67 -2.79 34.19
C ARG A 119 -8.50 -4.17 34.82
N PRO A 120 -9.57 -4.75 35.44
CA PRO A 120 -9.46 -6.05 36.11
C PRO A 120 -9.26 -7.24 35.16
N ASP A 121 -9.55 -7.05 33.89
CA ASP A 121 -9.45 -8.05 32.81
C ASP A 121 -8.12 -8.00 32.06
N ILE A 122 -7.13 -7.20 32.50
CA ILE A 122 -5.83 -7.01 31.86
C ILE A 122 -4.69 -7.45 32.77
N ASN A 123 -3.61 -7.99 32.18
CA ASN A 123 -2.39 -8.39 32.87
C ASN A 123 -1.34 -7.27 32.75
N TYR A 124 -0.86 -6.74 33.88
CA TYR A 124 0.08 -5.62 33.90
C TYR A 124 1.51 -6.07 34.23
N ILE A 125 2.48 -5.62 33.45
CA ILE A 125 3.92 -5.94 33.58
C ILE A 125 4.67 -4.62 33.74
N GLY A 126 5.11 -4.32 34.94
CA GLY A 126 5.80 -3.08 35.28
C GLY A 126 7.32 -3.23 35.23
N ILE A 127 7.98 -2.62 34.25
CA ILE A 127 9.44 -2.61 34.13
C ILE A 127 9.93 -1.16 34.33
N PRO A 128 10.89 -0.90 35.24
CA PRO A 128 11.31 0.46 35.57
C PRO A 128 12.31 1.01 34.53
N PHE A 129 11.87 1.15 33.28
CA PHE A 129 12.72 1.55 32.15
C PHE A 129 13.49 2.85 32.39
N THR A 130 12.81 3.89 32.92
CA THR A 130 13.45 5.16 33.22
C THR A 130 14.48 5.03 34.32
N GLN A 131 14.22 4.25 35.37
CA GLN A 131 15.18 4.02 36.46
C GLN A 131 16.42 3.26 35.97
N ILE A 132 16.24 2.25 35.11
CA ILE A 132 17.36 1.52 34.48
C ILE A 132 18.22 2.50 33.69
N CYS A 133 17.62 3.36 32.84
CA CYS A 133 18.34 4.35 32.07
C CYS A 133 19.08 5.37 32.96
N LEU A 134 18.48 5.81 34.06
CA LEU A 134 19.12 6.77 34.99
C LEU A 134 20.35 6.19 35.67
N ARG A 135 20.35 4.88 35.92
CA ARG A 135 21.48 4.18 36.53
C ARG A 135 22.64 3.95 35.55
N GLU A 136 22.32 3.58 34.30
CA GLU A 136 23.32 3.12 33.32
C GLU A 136 23.88 4.23 32.44
N TYR A 137 23.13 5.31 32.21
CA TYR A 137 23.50 6.35 31.25
C TYR A 137 23.52 7.74 31.92
N THR A 138 24.57 8.49 31.70
CA THR A 138 24.72 9.88 32.22
C THR A 138 24.13 10.92 31.27
N ASP A 139 24.24 10.69 29.94
CA ASP A 139 23.76 11.60 28.90
C ASP A 139 22.22 11.51 28.74
N PRO A 140 21.48 12.62 28.87
CA PRO A 140 20.02 12.64 28.67
C PRO A 140 19.56 12.16 27.29
N ARG A 141 20.32 12.40 26.21
CA ARG A 141 20.00 11.95 24.86
C ARG A 141 20.11 10.43 24.74
N GLN A 142 21.15 9.86 25.33
CA GLN A 142 21.32 8.40 25.39
C GLN A 142 20.18 7.75 26.18
N ARG A 143 19.76 8.32 27.30
CA ARG A 143 18.62 7.83 28.10
C ARG A 143 17.34 7.75 27.27
N LEU A 144 17.08 8.76 26.44
CA LEU A 144 15.89 8.81 25.60
C LEU A 144 15.91 7.71 24.52
N LEU A 145 17.04 7.52 23.86
CA LEU A 145 17.21 6.53 22.80
C LEU A 145 17.23 5.09 23.36
N PHE A 146 18.06 4.84 24.37
CA PHE A 146 18.26 3.49 24.89
C PHE A 146 17.06 2.97 25.69
N LYS A 147 16.21 3.83 26.24
CA LYS A 147 14.95 3.39 26.82
C LYS A 147 14.12 2.56 25.84
N ASN A 148 14.11 2.94 24.57
CA ASN A 148 13.40 2.20 23.55
C ASN A 148 14.07 0.85 23.21
N ILE A 149 15.38 0.79 23.24
CA ILE A 149 16.12 -0.47 23.04
C ILE A 149 15.95 -1.41 24.23
N ILE A 150 15.93 -0.87 25.47
CA ILE A 150 15.71 -1.66 26.69
C ILE A 150 14.32 -2.33 26.67
N TYR A 151 13.25 -1.65 26.26
CA TYR A 151 11.95 -2.31 26.21
C TYR A 151 11.88 -3.38 25.10
N VAL A 152 12.60 -3.21 23.98
CA VAL A 152 12.72 -4.27 22.95
C VAL A 152 13.42 -5.50 23.53
N GLY A 153 14.52 -5.32 24.29
CA GLY A 153 15.19 -6.41 25.01
C GLY A 153 14.25 -7.12 25.99
N ALA A 154 13.46 -6.37 26.75
CA ALA A 154 12.48 -6.93 27.67
C ALA A 154 11.40 -7.77 26.93
N LEU A 155 10.90 -7.28 25.81
CA LEU A 155 9.94 -8.01 24.98
C LEU A 155 10.56 -9.27 24.37
N ALA A 156 11.84 -9.23 24.02
CA ALA A 156 12.54 -10.41 23.53
C ALA A 156 12.50 -11.56 24.54
N SER A 157 12.69 -11.26 25.83
CA SER A 157 12.56 -12.24 26.91
C SER A 157 11.10 -12.66 27.15
N LEU A 158 10.16 -11.69 27.23
CA LEU A 158 8.75 -11.95 27.53
C LEU A 158 8.06 -12.80 26.46
N LEU A 159 8.46 -12.66 25.19
CA LEU A 159 7.85 -13.32 24.03
C LEU A 159 8.69 -14.47 23.48
N ASN A 160 9.78 -14.85 24.16
CA ASN A 160 10.68 -15.93 23.76
C ASN A 160 11.35 -15.72 22.39
N LEU A 161 11.78 -14.48 22.08
CA LEU A 161 12.55 -14.19 20.86
C LEU A 161 14.00 -14.66 21.00
N ASP A 162 14.58 -15.19 19.91
CA ASP A 162 15.99 -15.56 19.88
C ASP A 162 16.88 -14.31 19.97
N PHE A 163 17.62 -14.18 21.08
CA PHE A 163 18.48 -13.02 21.33
C PHE A 163 19.66 -12.91 20.34
N ASN A 164 20.12 -14.03 19.75
CA ASN A 164 21.21 -14.01 18.78
C ASN A 164 20.81 -13.27 17.49
N VAL A 165 19.55 -13.35 17.10
CA VAL A 165 19.01 -12.65 15.95
C VAL A 165 19.17 -11.13 16.10
N PHE A 166 19.00 -10.60 17.32
CA PHE A 166 19.23 -9.18 17.57
C PHE A 166 20.70 -8.80 17.42
N GLN A 167 21.64 -9.66 17.80
CA GLN A 167 23.08 -9.41 17.63
C GLN A 167 23.43 -9.28 16.15
N GLU A 168 22.93 -10.17 15.32
CA GLU A 168 23.13 -10.13 13.87
C GLU A 168 22.56 -8.86 13.25
N ILE A 169 21.31 -8.50 13.56
CA ILE A 169 20.67 -7.30 13.02
C ILE A 169 21.38 -6.02 13.45
N VAL A 170 21.79 -5.93 14.70
CA VAL A 170 22.53 -4.76 15.22
C VAL A 170 23.90 -4.65 14.54
N ALA A 171 24.62 -5.76 14.38
CA ALA A 171 25.90 -5.79 13.68
C ALA A 171 25.76 -5.35 12.20
N GLU A 172 24.75 -5.86 11.50
CA GLU A 172 24.44 -5.45 10.12
C GLU A 172 24.08 -3.96 10.03
N THR A 173 23.19 -3.49 10.90
CA THR A 173 22.66 -2.11 10.89
C THR A 173 23.76 -1.09 11.13
N PHE A 174 24.69 -1.38 12.03
CA PHE A 174 25.77 -0.47 12.41
C PHE A 174 27.12 -0.85 11.82
N LYS A 175 27.18 -1.67 10.76
CA LYS A 175 28.44 -2.10 10.10
C LYS A 175 29.36 -0.93 9.73
N SER A 176 28.81 0.23 9.33
CA SER A 176 29.57 1.44 9.02
C SER A 176 29.85 2.33 10.23
N LYS A 177 29.30 2.00 11.41
CA LYS A 177 29.40 2.77 12.65
C LYS A 177 29.58 1.84 13.86
N GLU A 178 30.57 0.98 13.82
CA GLU A 178 30.80 -0.11 14.79
C GLU A 178 30.75 0.30 16.27
N ARG A 179 31.14 1.55 16.57
CA ARG A 179 31.05 2.12 17.92
C ARG A 179 29.63 2.12 18.52
N LEU A 180 28.59 1.97 17.68
CA LEU A 180 27.19 1.92 18.11
C LEU A 180 26.70 0.49 18.40
N ILE A 181 27.44 -0.55 18.02
CA ILE A 181 27.04 -1.95 18.21
C ILE A 181 26.98 -2.29 19.71
N SER A 182 28.10 -2.13 20.43
CA SER A 182 28.19 -2.48 21.85
C SER A 182 27.18 -1.74 22.74
N PRO A 183 26.95 -0.42 22.62
CA PRO A 183 25.94 0.26 23.43
C PRO A 183 24.50 -0.22 23.17
N ASN A 184 24.15 -0.53 21.91
CA ASN A 184 22.82 -1.06 21.60
C ASN A 184 22.63 -2.47 22.15
N MET A 185 23.65 -3.32 22.04
CA MET A 185 23.60 -4.68 22.61
C MET A 185 23.50 -4.65 24.13
N GLN A 186 24.26 -3.77 24.81
CA GLN A 186 24.14 -3.58 26.25
C GLN A 186 22.72 -3.16 26.67
N ALA A 187 22.11 -2.23 25.94
CA ALA A 187 20.74 -1.80 26.22
C ALA A 187 19.70 -2.93 26.03
N LEU A 188 19.83 -3.72 24.97
CA LEU A 188 19.00 -4.92 24.76
C LEU A 188 19.13 -5.91 25.92
N GLU A 189 20.37 -6.19 26.31
CA GLU A 189 20.66 -7.16 27.37
C GLU A 189 20.12 -6.73 28.73
N LEU A 190 20.21 -5.44 29.08
CA LEU A 190 19.61 -4.89 30.31
C LEU A 190 18.11 -5.16 30.39
N GLY A 191 17.38 -4.96 29.29
CA GLY A 191 15.96 -5.23 29.22
C GLY A 191 15.65 -6.73 29.31
N TYR A 192 16.35 -7.53 28.53
CA TYR A 192 16.20 -8.98 28.47
C TYR A 192 16.41 -9.63 29.85
N GLN A 193 17.53 -9.34 30.51
CA GLN A 193 17.87 -9.92 31.82
C GLN A 193 16.89 -9.46 32.92
N TYR A 194 16.42 -8.20 32.88
CA TYR A 194 15.44 -7.73 33.83
C TYR A 194 14.13 -8.52 33.70
N ALA A 195 13.62 -8.69 32.48
CA ALA A 195 12.38 -9.43 32.23
C ALA A 195 12.53 -10.92 32.57
N ALA A 196 13.60 -11.57 32.16
CA ALA A 196 13.89 -12.97 32.48
C ALA A 196 13.92 -13.24 33.98
N LYS A 197 14.50 -12.31 34.77
CA LYS A 197 14.61 -12.46 36.23
C LYS A 197 13.29 -12.24 36.97
N HIS A 198 12.44 -11.31 36.50
CA HIS A 198 11.29 -10.84 37.27
C HIS A 198 9.94 -11.30 36.70
N TYR A 199 9.89 -11.74 35.45
CA TYR A 199 8.66 -12.02 34.72
C TYR A 199 8.72 -13.32 33.92
N GLU A 200 9.44 -14.32 34.41
CA GLU A 200 9.47 -15.64 33.79
C GLU A 200 8.05 -16.22 33.67
N ASN A 201 7.65 -16.63 32.47
CA ASN A 201 6.32 -17.16 32.15
C ASN A 201 5.13 -16.21 32.51
N ALA A 202 5.37 -14.91 32.61
CA ALA A 202 4.31 -13.94 32.93
C ALA A 202 3.36 -13.68 31.76
N VAL A 203 3.79 -13.92 30.52
CA VAL A 203 3.04 -13.69 29.27
C VAL A 203 2.74 -15.02 28.61
N GLY A 204 1.50 -15.22 28.17
CA GLY A 204 1.06 -16.41 27.42
C GLY A 204 1.31 -16.30 25.90
N LEU A 205 1.85 -15.16 25.43
CA LEU A 205 2.19 -14.97 24.02
C LEU A 205 3.62 -15.42 23.77
N GLN A 206 3.83 -16.20 22.72
CA GLN A 206 5.15 -16.74 22.39
C GLN A 206 5.44 -16.61 20.90
N VAL A 207 6.69 -16.32 20.59
CA VAL A 207 7.25 -16.40 19.23
C VAL A 207 8.15 -17.64 19.18
N VAL A 208 7.83 -18.55 18.28
CA VAL A 208 8.60 -19.77 18.01
C VAL A 208 9.07 -19.69 16.57
N SER A 209 10.36 -19.93 16.33
CA SER A 209 10.94 -19.93 14.98
C SER A 209 10.09 -20.73 13.99
N GLY A 210 9.88 -20.18 12.81
CA GLY A 210 8.92 -20.68 11.83
C GLY A 210 9.23 -22.05 11.21
N GLY A 211 10.29 -22.75 11.62
CA GLY A 211 10.64 -24.14 11.32
C GLY A 211 9.87 -24.80 10.16
N GLU A 212 9.62 -26.10 10.28
CA GLU A 212 8.81 -26.84 9.29
C GLU A 212 7.31 -26.46 9.26
N GLU A 213 6.81 -25.79 10.28
CA GLU A 213 5.40 -25.45 10.43
C GLU A 213 5.02 -24.05 9.88
N ALA A 214 5.95 -23.32 9.28
CA ALA A 214 5.67 -22.08 8.55
C ALA A 214 5.86 -22.28 7.04
N PRO A 215 4.98 -23.03 6.37
CA PRO A 215 5.15 -23.43 4.97
C PRO A 215 5.26 -22.24 4.03
N HIS A 216 4.65 -21.09 4.38
CA HIS A 216 4.68 -19.87 3.57
C HIS A 216 6.06 -19.20 3.53
N MET A 217 6.96 -19.49 4.47
CA MET A 217 8.32 -18.92 4.52
C MET A 217 9.39 -19.85 3.92
N LYS A 218 9.06 -21.13 3.65
CA LYS A 218 10.02 -22.10 3.10
C LYS A 218 10.22 -22.02 1.59
N GLU A 219 9.21 -21.58 0.84
CA GLU A 219 9.27 -21.55 -0.62
C GLU A 219 9.96 -20.31 -1.17
N PHE A 220 10.13 -19.24 -0.36
CA PHE A 220 10.66 -17.97 -0.85
C PHE A 220 11.64 -17.36 0.14
N ASP A 221 12.75 -16.82 -0.38
CA ASP A 221 13.51 -15.78 0.31
C ASP A 221 12.63 -14.54 0.35
N HIS A 222 11.91 -14.32 1.46
CA HIS A 222 11.10 -13.12 1.62
C HIS A 222 11.97 -11.91 1.99
N ILE A 223 11.48 -10.72 1.64
CA ILE A 223 12.05 -9.43 2.03
C ILE A 223 10.99 -8.59 2.75
N LEU A 224 11.43 -7.68 3.61
CA LEU A 224 10.59 -6.59 4.13
C LEU A 224 10.86 -5.35 3.30
N MET A 225 9.82 -4.80 2.69
CA MET A 225 9.93 -3.65 1.79
C MET A 225 8.63 -2.83 1.81
N ASP A 226 8.77 -1.51 1.84
CA ASP A 226 7.65 -0.60 1.64
C ASP A 226 7.31 -0.41 0.15
N GLY A 227 6.04 -0.06 -0.12
CA GLY A 227 5.55 0.10 -1.49
C GLY A 227 6.21 1.26 -2.23
N ASN A 228 6.55 2.36 -1.57
CA ASN A 228 7.18 3.52 -2.19
C ASN A 228 8.59 3.20 -2.70
N THR A 229 9.36 2.43 -1.93
CA THR A 229 10.66 1.91 -2.35
C THR A 229 10.52 0.95 -3.54
N ALA A 230 9.51 0.07 -3.51
CA ALA A 230 9.22 -0.85 -4.60
C ALA A 230 8.82 -0.10 -5.90
N ILE A 231 7.99 0.94 -5.79
CA ILE A 231 7.63 1.85 -6.90
C ILE A 231 8.88 2.51 -7.48
N ALA A 232 9.76 3.02 -6.64
CA ALA A 232 11.00 3.66 -7.09
C ALA A 232 11.90 2.71 -7.89
N LEU A 233 12.05 1.47 -7.42
CA LEU A 233 12.76 0.42 -8.15
C LEU A 233 12.04 0.08 -9.46
N GLY A 234 10.71 -0.06 -9.44
CA GLY A 234 9.91 -0.26 -10.65
C GLY A 234 10.11 0.85 -11.67
N ALA A 235 10.22 2.11 -11.23
CA ALA A 235 10.53 3.24 -12.12
C ALA A 235 11.94 3.13 -12.72
N ILE A 236 12.95 2.74 -11.94
CA ILE A 236 14.32 2.49 -12.45
C ILE A 236 14.31 1.40 -13.52
N TYR A 237 13.76 0.23 -13.20
CA TYR A 237 13.71 -0.91 -14.12
C TYR A 237 12.76 -0.67 -15.30
N GLY A 238 11.66 0.05 -15.08
CA GLY A 238 10.74 0.52 -16.12
C GLY A 238 11.34 1.56 -17.08
N GLY A 239 12.60 1.95 -16.89
CA GLY A 239 13.33 2.81 -17.81
C GLY A 239 13.07 4.30 -17.61
N ALA A 240 12.54 4.74 -16.48
CA ALA A 240 12.38 6.15 -16.17
C ALA A 240 13.75 6.85 -16.09
N THR A 241 13.85 7.99 -16.79
CA THR A 241 15.05 8.83 -16.80
C THR A 241 14.78 10.25 -16.31
N PHE A 242 13.51 10.58 -16.09
CA PHE A 242 13.12 11.90 -15.61
C PHE A 242 12.05 11.80 -14.53
N ALA A 243 12.28 12.46 -13.40
CA ALA A 243 11.29 12.67 -12.36
C ALA A 243 11.15 14.15 -12.03
N ALA A 244 9.94 14.68 -12.06
CA ALA A 244 9.64 16.00 -11.53
C ALA A 244 8.61 15.85 -10.41
N TRP A 245 8.81 16.52 -9.29
CA TRP A 245 7.99 16.29 -8.10
C TRP A 245 7.89 17.52 -7.19
N TYR A 246 6.92 17.51 -6.31
CA TYR A 246 6.79 18.46 -5.21
C TYR A 246 6.62 17.68 -3.90
N PRO A 247 7.33 18.05 -2.81
CA PRO A 247 7.28 17.31 -1.54
C PRO A 247 5.89 17.27 -0.93
N LEU A 248 5.27 16.11 -0.92
CA LEU A 248 3.94 15.90 -0.33
C LEU A 248 3.88 14.51 0.34
N THR A 249 3.65 14.48 1.66
CA THR A 249 3.45 13.21 2.39
C THR A 249 2.16 12.55 1.91
N PRO A 250 2.15 11.21 1.63
CA PRO A 250 3.21 10.22 1.84
C PRO A 250 4.07 9.88 0.60
N SER A 251 3.97 10.61 -0.50
CA SER A 251 4.63 10.28 -1.78
C SER A 251 6.12 10.67 -1.85
N THR A 252 6.60 11.53 -0.97
CA THR A 252 7.99 12.05 -0.97
C THR A 252 9.03 10.93 -1.03
N SER A 253 8.85 9.85 -0.26
CA SER A 253 9.79 8.75 -0.20
C SER A 253 9.90 7.94 -1.50
N VAL A 254 8.93 8.02 -2.42
CA VAL A 254 9.05 7.45 -3.77
C VAL A 254 10.23 8.08 -4.51
N VAL A 255 10.28 9.41 -4.53
CA VAL A 255 11.32 10.13 -5.30
C VAL A 255 12.66 10.11 -4.58
N GLU A 256 12.67 10.16 -3.23
CA GLU A 256 13.90 9.98 -2.44
C GLU A 256 14.54 8.60 -2.69
N ALA A 257 13.73 7.53 -2.71
CA ALA A 257 14.20 6.19 -3.04
C ALA A 257 14.65 6.10 -4.51
N TYR A 258 13.89 6.70 -5.44
CA TYR A 258 14.30 6.77 -6.86
C TYR A 258 15.65 7.47 -7.00
N GLU A 259 15.89 8.60 -6.34
CA GLU A 259 17.16 9.31 -6.37
C GLU A 259 18.31 8.45 -5.84
N MET A 260 18.08 7.78 -4.71
CA MET A 260 19.07 6.90 -4.09
C MET A 260 19.48 5.76 -5.04
N TYR A 261 18.53 5.11 -5.69
CA TYR A 261 18.80 4.00 -6.59
C TYR A 261 19.31 4.48 -7.96
N ALA A 262 18.82 5.60 -8.49
CA ALA A 262 19.30 6.17 -9.74
C ALA A 262 20.80 6.54 -9.67
N LYS A 263 21.26 7.10 -8.56
CA LYS A 263 22.68 7.36 -8.28
C LYS A 263 23.56 6.10 -8.25
N ARG A 264 22.98 4.93 -8.09
CA ARG A 264 23.72 3.64 -8.08
C ARG A 264 23.63 2.93 -9.42
N LEU A 265 22.48 2.98 -10.09
CA LEU A 265 22.13 2.13 -11.22
C LEU A 265 22.06 2.88 -12.55
N ARG A 266 22.03 4.22 -12.55
CA ARG A 266 21.85 5.07 -13.73
C ARG A 266 23.02 6.03 -13.98
N ILE A 267 24.21 5.64 -13.58
CA ILE A 267 25.46 6.32 -13.96
C ILE A 267 25.99 5.66 -15.22
N ASP A 268 26.28 6.45 -16.23
CA ASP A 268 26.94 5.96 -17.45
C ASP A 268 28.38 5.50 -17.11
N PRO A 269 28.71 4.21 -17.30
CA PRO A 269 30.00 3.68 -16.86
C PRO A 269 31.18 4.22 -17.67
N GLY A 270 30.95 4.70 -18.90
CA GLY A 270 31.99 5.23 -19.77
C GLY A 270 32.33 6.69 -19.51
N THR A 271 31.34 7.49 -19.13
CA THR A 271 31.50 8.95 -18.95
C THR A 271 31.41 9.39 -17.49
N GLY A 272 30.91 8.54 -16.57
CA GLY A 272 30.62 8.88 -15.18
C GLY A 272 29.48 9.88 -15.00
N LYS A 273 28.72 10.19 -16.06
CA LYS A 273 27.60 11.14 -16.00
C LYS A 273 26.30 10.45 -15.62
N ASN A 274 25.42 11.21 -14.99
CA ASN A 274 24.06 10.76 -14.68
C ASN A 274 23.27 10.56 -15.99
N ASN A 275 22.66 9.39 -16.16
CA ASN A 275 21.68 9.10 -17.20
C ASN A 275 20.26 9.23 -16.64
N PHE A 276 20.03 10.26 -15.84
CA PHE A 276 18.74 10.64 -15.27
C PHE A 276 18.75 12.11 -14.84
N ALA A 277 17.57 12.69 -14.71
CA ALA A 277 17.36 14.00 -14.11
C ALA A 277 16.19 13.96 -13.12
N ILE A 278 16.37 14.63 -11.98
CA ILE A 278 15.33 14.77 -10.95
C ILE A 278 15.20 16.27 -10.66
N VAL A 279 13.95 16.77 -10.74
CA VAL A 279 13.65 18.18 -10.53
C VAL A 279 12.60 18.32 -9.43
N GLN A 280 12.96 18.98 -8.34
CA GLN A 280 11.96 19.46 -7.40
C GLN A 280 11.33 20.72 -7.98
N ALA A 281 10.04 20.62 -8.33
CA ALA A 281 9.29 21.71 -8.90
C ALA A 281 8.84 22.72 -7.82
N GLU A 282 8.30 23.83 -8.25
CA GLU A 282 7.76 24.87 -7.35
C GLU A 282 6.40 24.47 -6.77
N ASP A 283 5.63 23.68 -7.56
CA ASP A 283 4.35 23.10 -7.16
C ASP A 283 4.05 21.84 -7.99
N GLU A 284 2.90 21.20 -7.72
CA GLU A 284 2.45 20.01 -8.42
C GLU A 284 2.08 20.29 -9.89
N LEU A 285 1.57 21.49 -10.22
CA LEU A 285 1.28 21.90 -11.60
C LEU A 285 2.56 21.90 -12.42
N ALA A 286 3.60 22.57 -11.92
CA ALA A 286 4.90 22.59 -12.58
C ALA A 286 5.47 21.18 -12.74
N ALA A 287 5.34 20.32 -11.71
CA ALA A 287 5.83 18.95 -11.75
C ALA A 287 5.22 18.16 -12.91
N ILE A 288 3.89 18.09 -13.00
CA ILE A 288 3.23 17.34 -14.09
C ILE A 288 3.49 17.97 -15.47
N GLY A 289 3.55 19.31 -15.56
CA GLY A 289 3.91 20.01 -16.80
C GLY A 289 5.30 19.62 -17.31
N MET A 290 6.29 19.50 -16.40
CA MET A 290 7.64 19.03 -16.73
C MET A 290 7.65 17.56 -17.17
N VAL A 291 6.86 16.67 -16.52
CA VAL A 291 6.70 15.28 -16.93
C VAL A 291 6.15 15.17 -18.34
N ILE A 292 5.09 15.91 -18.67
CA ILE A 292 4.48 15.93 -20.01
C ILE A 292 5.48 16.43 -21.05
N GLY A 293 6.22 17.51 -20.76
CA GLY A 293 7.22 18.05 -21.65
C GLY A 293 8.38 17.08 -21.89
N ALA A 294 8.86 16.39 -20.85
CA ALA A 294 9.89 15.36 -20.98
C ALA A 294 9.41 14.17 -21.81
N SER A 295 8.19 13.70 -21.56
CA SER A 295 7.57 12.57 -22.28
C SER A 295 7.29 12.92 -23.74
N TRP A 296 6.91 14.15 -24.05
CA TRP A 296 6.78 14.64 -25.42
C TRP A 296 8.07 14.48 -26.21
N ASN A 297 9.21 14.68 -25.56
CA ASN A 297 10.54 14.51 -26.15
C ASN A 297 11.06 13.06 -26.10
N GLY A 298 10.25 12.11 -25.66
CA GLY A 298 10.59 10.68 -25.67
C GLY A 298 11.22 10.14 -24.39
N CYS A 299 11.28 10.92 -23.30
CA CYS A 299 11.69 10.40 -22.00
C CYS A 299 10.56 9.54 -21.39
N ARG A 300 10.92 8.52 -20.61
CA ARG A 300 10.02 7.94 -19.62
C ARG A 300 10.10 8.80 -18.38
N ALA A 301 9.00 9.49 -18.08
CA ALA A 301 8.95 10.49 -17.03
C ALA A 301 7.78 10.23 -16.08
N PHE A 302 7.95 10.58 -14.81
CA PHE A 302 6.91 10.41 -13.80
C PHE A 302 6.92 11.54 -12.76
N THR A 303 5.80 11.65 -12.05
CA THR A 303 5.69 12.41 -10.81
C THR A 303 4.99 11.56 -9.75
N ALA A 304 5.28 11.83 -8.48
CA ALA A 304 4.61 11.21 -7.33
C ALA A 304 3.95 12.28 -6.47
N THR A 305 2.71 12.05 -6.08
CA THR A 305 1.90 12.98 -5.30
C THR A 305 0.88 12.24 -4.41
N SER A 306 -0.10 12.96 -3.91
CA SER A 306 -1.27 12.49 -3.17
C SER A 306 -2.49 13.30 -3.60
N GLY A 307 -3.68 12.97 -3.14
CA GLY A 307 -4.94 13.59 -3.55
C GLY A 307 -4.95 15.12 -3.74
N PRO A 308 -4.36 15.93 -2.82
CA PRO A 308 -4.28 17.39 -3.04
C PRO A 308 -3.54 17.77 -4.32
N GLY A 309 -2.41 17.11 -4.61
CA GLY A 309 -1.65 17.36 -5.83
C GLY A 309 -2.36 16.84 -7.08
N LEU A 310 -3.02 15.68 -7.00
CA LEU A 310 -3.87 15.19 -8.09
C LEU A 310 -4.92 16.23 -8.48
N SER A 311 -5.57 16.87 -7.50
CA SER A 311 -6.54 17.95 -7.74
C SER A 311 -5.92 19.13 -8.48
N LEU A 312 -4.69 19.54 -8.11
CA LEU A 312 -3.98 20.63 -8.77
C LEU A 312 -3.51 20.27 -10.18
N MET A 313 -3.17 19.01 -10.43
CA MET A 313 -2.69 18.51 -11.73
C MET A 313 -3.78 18.33 -12.78
N SER A 314 -5.05 18.51 -12.43
CA SER A 314 -6.24 18.19 -13.22
C SER A 314 -6.19 18.74 -14.65
N GLU A 315 -5.85 20.01 -14.83
CA GLU A 315 -5.78 20.66 -16.14
C GLU A 315 -4.72 20.03 -17.05
N PHE A 316 -3.53 19.80 -16.52
CA PHE A 316 -2.46 19.19 -17.30
C PHE A 316 -2.72 17.71 -17.63
N LEU A 317 -3.43 16.98 -16.76
CA LEU A 317 -3.87 15.62 -17.06
C LEU A 317 -4.84 15.61 -18.24
N GLY A 318 -5.77 16.57 -18.32
CA GLY A 318 -6.63 16.77 -19.47
C GLY A 318 -5.87 17.10 -20.74
N LEU A 319 -4.85 17.96 -20.66
CA LEU A 319 -3.96 18.24 -21.79
C LEU A 319 -3.25 16.96 -22.26
N ALA A 320 -2.65 16.19 -21.35
CA ALA A 320 -1.95 14.96 -21.70
C ALA A 320 -2.89 13.92 -22.31
N TYR A 321 -4.13 13.81 -21.80
CA TYR A 321 -5.17 12.94 -22.34
C TYR A 321 -5.52 13.30 -23.78
N TYR A 322 -5.84 14.56 -24.04
CA TYR A 322 -6.28 14.98 -25.38
C TYR A 322 -5.13 15.11 -26.38
N ALA A 323 -3.96 15.59 -25.94
CA ALA A 323 -2.76 15.65 -26.79
C ALA A 323 -2.09 14.29 -26.99
N GLU A 324 -2.53 13.28 -26.24
CA GLU A 324 -2.04 11.90 -26.29
C GLU A 324 -0.54 11.82 -25.99
N VAL A 325 -0.17 12.42 -24.87
CA VAL A 325 1.19 12.39 -24.34
C VAL A 325 1.27 11.41 -23.17
N PRO A 326 2.20 10.44 -23.23
CA PRO A 326 2.45 9.55 -22.10
C PRO A 326 2.80 10.33 -20.84
N ALA A 327 2.25 9.91 -19.71
CA ALA A 327 2.66 10.39 -18.39
C ALA A 327 2.38 9.33 -17.35
N VAL A 328 3.26 9.16 -16.38
CA VAL A 328 3.02 8.29 -15.24
C VAL A 328 2.86 9.17 -13.99
N LEU A 329 1.69 9.08 -13.37
CA LEU A 329 1.38 9.72 -12.10
C LEU A 329 1.25 8.66 -11.02
N ILE A 330 1.96 8.82 -9.93
CA ILE A 330 1.89 7.93 -8.77
C ILE A 330 1.15 8.67 -7.66
N ASP A 331 -0.06 8.23 -7.37
CA ASP A 331 -0.90 8.76 -6.30
C ASP A 331 -0.80 7.87 -5.07
N ILE A 332 -0.13 8.36 -4.02
CA ILE A 332 -0.10 7.71 -2.72
C ILE A 332 -1.20 8.32 -1.88
N GLN A 333 -2.38 7.70 -1.89
CA GLN A 333 -3.60 8.23 -1.29
C GLN A 333 -3.48 8.40 0.22
N ARG A 334 -4.07 9.48 0.72
CA ARG A 334 -4.18 9.80 2.15
C ARG A 334 -5.57 10.31 2.48
N ALA A 335 -5.90 10.39 3.77
CA ALA A 335 -7.20 10.88 4.20
C ALA A 335 -7.41 12.36 3.80
N GLY A 336 -8.48 12.60 3.02
CA GLY A 336 -8.97 13.90 2.58
C GLY A 336 -10.30 14.28 3.27
N PRO A 337 -10.99 15.31 2.80
CA PRO A 337 -10.66 16.23 1.70
C PRO A 337 -9.68 17.34 2.09
N SER A 338 -9.29 18.17 1.09
CA SER A 338 -8.31 19.28 1.20
C SER A 338 -6.93 18.75 1.62
N THR A 339 -6.21 19.49 2.46
CA THR A 339 -4.92 19.03 3.02
C THR A 339 -5.08 17.72 3.80
N GLY A 340 -6.24 17.50 4.41
CA GLY A 340 -6.64 16.27 5.07
C GLY A 340 -5.75 15.90 6.26
N MET A 341 -5.57 14.60 6.44
CA MET A 341 -4.67 14.03 7.44
C MET A 341 -3.48 13.33 6.73
N PRO A 342 -2.34 14.02 6.55
CA PRO A 342 -1.23 13.54 5.72
C PRO A 342 -0.62 12.19 6.14
N THR A 343 -0.85 11.77 7.39
CA THR A 343 -0.32 10.54 7.97
C THR A 343 -1.42 9.53 8.30
N ARG A 344 -2.53 9.58 7.58
CA ARG A 344 -3.65 8.63 7.70
C ARG A 344 -4.02 8.10 6.32
N THR A 345 -4.26 6.78 6.26
CA THR A 345 -4.62 6.13 4.99
C THR A 345 -6.08 6.34 4.64
N GLN A 346 -6.37 6.37 3.35
CA GLN A 346 -7.70 6.33 2.76
C GLN A 346 -7.59 5.95 1.28
N GLN A 347 -8.68 5.50 0.65
CA GLN A 347 -8.77 5.20 -0.79
C GLN A 347 -9.88 6.08 -1.38
N SER A 348 -9.72 7.41 -1.34
CA SER A 348 -10.80 8.36 -1.67
C SER A 348 -10.52 9.25 -2.88
N ASP A 349 -9.50 8.93 -3.67
CA ASP A 349 -9.14 9.71 -4.85
C ASP A 349 -9.58 9.02 -6.17
N ILE A 350 -10.33 7.91 -6.07
CA ILE A 350 -10.69 7.03 -7.21
C ILE A 350 -11.46 7.78 -8.31
N LEU A 351 -12.58 8.43 -7.94
CA LEU A 351 -13.39 9.16 -8.93
C LEU A 351 -12.66 10.39 -9.46
N SER A 352 -11.91 11.09 -8.61
CA SER A 352 -11.10 12.23 -9.01
C SER A 352 -10.02 11.83 -10.00
N ALA A 353 -9.39 10.67 -9.80
CA ALA A 353 -8.38 10.14 -10.72
C ALA A 353 -8.99 9.64 -12.02
N ALA A 354 -10.10 8.87 -11.95
CA ALA A 354 -10.75 8.28 -13.12
C ALA A 354 -11.20 9.34 -14.15
N TYR A 355 -11.65 10.51 -13.65
CA TYR A 355 -12.23 11.59 -14.46
C TYR A 355 -11.49 12.93 -14.30
N ALA A 356 -10.19 12.89 -13.96
CA ALA A 356 -9.41 14.10 -13.73
C ALA A 356 -9.43 15.01 -14.96
N SER A 357 -9.74 16.27 -14.77
CA SER A 357 -9.87 17.40 -15.67
C SER A 357 -11.33 17.86 -15.80
N HIS A 358 -11.54 18.90 -16.63
CA HIS A 358 -12.84 19.30 -17.11
C HIS A 358 -13.11 18.69 -18.49
N GLY A 359 -14.37 18.58 -18.88
CA GLY A 359 -14.77 17.92 -20.13
C GLY A 359 -14.78 16.39 -20.01
N ASP A 360 -14.79 15.72 -21.14
CA ASP A 360 -14.98 14.26 -21.25
C ASP A 360 -13.63 13.55 -21.25
N THR A 361 -13.11 13.27 -20.06
CA THR A 361 -11.84 12.57 -19.85
C THR A 361 -12.05 11.25 -19.13
N LYS A 362 -11.22 10.25 -19.46
CA LYS A 362 -11.13 8.98 -18.74
C LYS A 362 -9.67 8.57 -18.63
N HIS A 363 -9.20 8.29 -17.41
CA HIS A 363 -7.82 7.88 -17.16
C HIS A 363 -7.72 6.42 -16.76
N VAL A 364 -6.62 5.78 -17.16
CA VAL A 364 -6.30 4.41 -16.74
C VAL A 364 -5.74 4.43 -15.33
N LEU A 365 -6.34 3.64 -14.44
CA LEU A 365 -5.91 3.48 -13.06
C LEU A 365 -5.34 2.07 -12.82
N LEU A 366 -4.28 1.98 -11.99
CA LEU A 366 -3.71 0.70 -11.54
C LEU A 366 -3.79 0.63 -10.01
N PHE A 367 -4.17 -0.51 -9.46
CA PHE A 367 -4.39 -0.72 -8.02
C PHE A 367 -3.46 -1.81 -7.45
N PRO A 368 -2.19 -1.51 -7.14
CA PRO A 368 -1.30 -2.47 -6.49
C PRO A 368 -1.77 -2.79 -5.08
N ALA A 369 -1.64 -4.04 -4.66
CA ALA A 369 -2.02 -4.52 -3.33
C ALA A 369 -0.83 -4.99 -2.49
N THR A 370 0.35 -5.14 -3.07
CA THR A 370 1.58 -5.60 -2.42
C THR A 370 2.79 -4.80 -2.92
N ALA A 371 3.90 -4.85 -2.17
CA ALA A 371 5.14 -4.21 -2.60
C ALA A 371 5.66 -4.81 -3.93
N ALA A 372 5.54 -6.12 -4.15
CA ALA A 372 5.88 -6.72 -5.43
C ALA A 372 5.02 -6.17 -6.58
N GLU A 373 3.70 -6.02 -6.38
CA GLU A 373 2.84 -5.39 -7.39
C GLU A 373 3.13 -3.90 -7.58
N CYS A 374 3.56 -3.19 -6.53
CA CYS A 374 4.06 -1.82 -6.68
C CYS A 374 5.24 -1.75 -7.67
N PHE A 375 6.18 -2.69 -7.58
CA PHE A 375 7.29 -2.79 -8.52
C PHE A 375 6.81 -3.14 -9.94
N ASP A 376 6.09 -4.24 -10.10
CA ASP A 376 5.67 -4.75 -11.41
C ASP A 376 4.74 -3.77 -12.13
N MET A 377 3.71 -3.27 -11.44
CA MET A 377 2.74 -2.33 -12.03
C MET A 377 3.35 -0.96 -12.33
N THR A 378 4.44 -0.55 -11.65
CA THR A 378 5.16 0.66 -12.04
C THR A 378 5.86 0.46 -13.39
N VAL A 379 6.49 -0.69 -13.60
CA VAL A 379 7.06 -1.03 -14.92
C VAL A 379 5.98 -1.06 -15.99
N ASP A 380 4.86 -1.71 -15.70
CA ASP A 380 3.72 -1.79 -16.61
C ASP A 380 3.10 -0.41 -16.88
N ALA A 381 3.04 0.49 -15.89
CA ALA A 381 2.52 1.85 -16.07
C ALA A 381 3.30 2.63 -17.14
N PHE A 382 4.63 2.51 -17.19
CA PHE A 382 5.44 3.12 -18.26
C PHE A 382 5.16 2.48 -19.61
N ASP A 383 5.07 1.15 -19.69
CA ASP A 383 4.76 0.46 -20.93
C ASP A 383 3.35 0.83 -21.43
N LEU A 384 2.34 0.82 -20.53
CA LEU A 384 0.97 1.20 -20.85
C LEU A 384 0.85 2.65 -21.29
N SER A 385 1.52 3.58 -20.58
CA SER A 385 1.43 5.01 -20.92
C SER A 385 1.94 5.27 -22.34
N GLU A 386 2.99 4.56 -22.76
CA GLU A 386 3.55 4.70 -24.10
C GLU A 386 2.76 3.95 -25.16
N GLN A 387 2.26 2.74 -24.86
CA GLN A 387 1.45 1.98 -25.80
C GLN A 387 0.11 2.68 -26.08
N LEU A 388 -0.55 3.17 -25.03
CA LEU A 388 -1.86 3.84 -25.12
C LEU A 388 -1.71 5.35 -25.38
N GLN A 389 -0.52 5.92 -25.23
CA GLN A 389 -0.25 7.37 -25.37
C GLN A 389 -1.23 8.19 -24.53
N THR A 390 -1.27 7.95 -23.23
CA THR A 390 -2.20 8.57 -22.29
C THR A 390 -1.60 8.58 -20.88
N PRO A 391 -2.08 9.44 -19.98
CA PRO A 391 -1.72 9.33 -18.56
C PRO A 391 -2.14 8.00 -17.97
N ILE A 392 -1.25 7.40 -17.17
CA ILE A 392 -1.53 6.24 -16.32
C ILE A 392 -1.36 6.69 -14.89
N ILE A 393 -2.37 6.43 -14.06
CA ILE A 393 -2.36 6.82 -12.64
C ILE A 393 -2.27 5.55 -11.79
N MET A 394 -1.20 5.41 -11.05
CA MET A 394 -1.05 4.31 -10.09
C MET A 394 -1.57 4.74 -8.72
N MET A 395 -2.60 4.05 -8.25
CA MET A 395 -3.35 4.35 -7.04
C MET A 395 -2.88 3.44 -5.89
N SER A 396 -1.80 3.85 -5.22
CA SER A 396 -1.38 3.27 -3.95
C SER A 396 -1.99 4.06 -2.79
N ASP A 397 -1.68 3.72 -1.56
CA ASP A 397 -2.07 4.48 -0.38
C ASP A 397 -0.95 4.50 0.68
N LEU A 398 -1.14 5.30 1.74
CA LEU A 398 -0.17 5.44 2.82
C LEU A 398 0.18 4.10 3.49
N GLU A 399 -0.80 3.21 3.66
CA GLU A 399 -0.58 1.91 4.32
C GLU A 399 0.44 1.07 3.55
N LEU A 400 0.27 0.94 2.24
CA LEU A 400 1.20 0.20 1.39
C LEU A 400 2.48 0.99 1.15
N GLY A 401 2.37 2.30 0.98
CA GLY A 401 3.49 3.14 0.57
C GLY A 401 4.55 3.35 1.66
N MET A 402 4.16 3.41 2.94
CA MET A 402 5.07 3.82 4.01
C MET A 402 5.34 2.76 5.08
N ASN A 403 4.71 1.61 5.00
CA ASN A 403 4.96 0.52 5.95
C ASN A 403 5.67 -0.64 5.27
N ASP A 404 6.66 -1.22 5.95
CA ASP A 404 7.27 -2.45 5.48
C ASP A 404 6.22 -3.56 5.43
N ALA A 405 6.19 -4.26 4.33
CA ALA A 405 5.36 -5.44 4.13
C ALA A 405 6.23 -6.64 3.74
N LEU A 406 5.77 -7.82 4.13
CA LEU A 406 6.36 -9.06 3.64
C LEU A 406 6.13 -9.16 2.13
N SER A 407 7.19 -9.37 1.37
CA SER A 407 7.15 -9.49 -0.08
C SER A 407 8.05 -10.63 -0.55
N PRO A 408 7.71 -11.36 -1.60
CA PRO A 408 8.69 -12.14 -2.31
C PRO A 408 9.80 -11.22 -2.85
N PRO A 409 11.02 -11.73 -3.09
CA PRO A 409 12.07 -10.96 -3.73
C PRO A 409 11.60 -10.42 -5.07
N LEU A 410 11.92 -9.15 -5.34
CA LEU A 410 11.62 -8.56 -6.63
C LEU A 410 12.42 -9.29 -7.71
N LYS A 411 11.74 -9.71 -8.76
CA LYS A 411 12.35 -10.42 -9.89
C LYS A 411 12.35 -9.51 -11.12
N TRP A 412 13.45 -9.52 -11.84
CA TRP A 412 13.58 -8.82 -13.10
C TRP A 412 13.97 -9.81 -14.20
N ASP A 413 13.31 -9.67 -15.34
CA ASP A 413 13.65 -10.39 -16.56
C ASP A 413 14.58 -9.49 -17.39
N ASP A 414 15.87 -9.85 -17.48
CA ASP A 414 16.86 -9.09 -18.25
C ASP A 414 16.59 -9.10 -19.76
N ASP A 415 15.80 -10.06 -20.24
CA ASP A 415 15.38 -10.13 -21.65
C ASP A 415 14.14 -9.27 -21.94
N ARG A 416 13.49 -8.73 -20.90
CA ARG A 416 12.32 -7.86 -21.05
C ARG A 416 12.65 -6.62 -21.85
N ARG A 417 11.95 -6.44 -22.97
CA ARG A 417 12.02 -5.23 -23.78
C ARG A 417 10.93 -4.25 -23.38
N LEU A 418 11.34 -3.02 -23.09
CA LEU A 418 10.43 -1.94 -22.76
C LEU A 418 9.63 -1.55 -24.01
N LYS A 419 8.30 -1.50 -23.88
CA LYS A 419 7.38 -1.23 -24.99
C LYS A 419 7.23 0.28 -25.19
N ARG A 420 7.49 0.76 -26.41
CA ARG A 420 7.40 2.19 -26.77
C ARG A 420 6.10 2.55 -27.50
N GLY A 421 5.23 1.57 -27.77
CA GLY A 421 4.01 1.76 -28.54
C GLY A 421 4.28 2.04 -30.04
N LYS A 422 3.32 2.68 -30.70
CA LYS A 422 3.35 2.99 -32.14
C LYS A 422 4.20 4.23 -32.41
N VAL A 423 5.51 4.06 -32.59
CA VAL A 423 6.47 5.14 -32.86
C VAL A 423 7.01 5.02 -34.26
N LEU A 424 6.90 6.09 -35.06
CA LEU A 424 7.53 6.21 -36.39
C LEU A 424 8.90 6.88 -36.24
N HIS A 425 9.91 6.21 -36.74
CA HIS A 425 11.28 6.71 -36.81
C HIS A 425 11.58 7.39 -38.14
N GLY A 426 12.75 8.00 -38.25
CA GLY A 426 13.13 8.75 -39.44
C GLY A 426 13.00 7.94 -40.75
N LYS A 427 13.36 6.66 -40.72
CA LYS A 427 13.27 5.77 -41.90
C LYS A 427 11.81 5.50 -42.29
N ASP A 428 10.94 5.26 -41.33
CA ASP A 428 9.50 5.03 -41.56
C ASP A 428 8.85 6.27 -42.19
N LEU A 429 9.22 7.46 -41.69
CA LEU A 429 8.78 8.73 -42.25
C LEU A 429 9.32 8.99 -43.65
N GLU A 430 10.56 8.60 -43.96
CA GLU A 430 11.15 8.74 -45.29
C GLU A 430 10.39 7.90 -46.33
N GLU A 431 10.07 6.63 -45.95
CA GLU A 431 9.39 5.67 -46.83
C GLU A 431 7.87 5.95 -46.96
N MET A 432 7.31 6.75 -46.08
CA MET A 432 5.87 7.07 -46.05
C MET A 432 5.47 7.87 -47.29
N LYS A 433 4.51 7.37 -48.05
CA LYS A 433 3.93 7.99 -49.25
C LYS A 433 2.78 8.94 -48.93
N GLU A 434 2.02 8.64 -47.89
CA GLU A 434 0.88 9.43 -47.47
C GLU A 434 1.28 10.52 -46.47
N ARG A 435 0.41 11.51 -46.31
CA ARG A 435 0.59 12.54 -45.30
C ARG A 435 0.48 11.92 -43.89
N TYR A 436 1.48 12.16 -43.05
CA TYR A 436 1.43 11.76 -41.65
C TYR A 436 0.32 12.50 -40.88
N GLY A 437 -0.55 11.74 -40.24
CA GLY A 437 -1.58 12.24 -39.34
C GLY A 437 -1.30 11.82 -37.90
N ARG A 438 -0.95 12.78 -37.04
CA ARG A 438 -0.64 12.48 -35.63
C ARG A 438 -1.80 11.84 -34.88
N TYR A 439 -3.01 12.19 -35.27
CA TYR A 439 -4.24 11.76 -34.61
C TYR A 439 -5.12 10.88 -35.51
N LEU A 440 -4.55 10.34 -36.56
CA LEU A 440 -5.22 9.44 -37.49
C LEU A 440 -5.20 8.00 -36.93
N ASP A 441 -6.36 7.37 -36.79
CA ASP A 441 -6.50 5.96 -36.41
C ASP A 441 -6.30 5.08 -37.66
N VAL A 442 -5.06 4.59 -37.85
CA VAL A 442 -4.71 3.80 -39.03
C VAL A 442 -5.10 2.33 -38.84
N ASP A 443 -5.00 1.81 -37.63
CA ASP A 443 -5.18 0.40 -37.31
C ASP A 443 -6.57 0.06 -36.76
N ASP A 444 -7.44 1.05 -36.69
CA ASP A 444 -8.83 0.91 -36.20
C ASP A 444 -8.93 0.43 -34.72
N ASP A 445 -7.93 0.79 -33.88
CA ASP A 445 -7.90 0.50 -32.46
C ASP A 445 -7.94 1.75 -31.54
N GLY A 446 -8.12 2.90 -32.14
CA GLY A 446 -8.13 4.20 -31.45
C GLY A 446 -6.74 4.74 -31.10
N ILE A 447 -5.67 3.95 -31.24
CA ILE A 447 -4.29 4.30 -30.89
C ILE A 447 -3.56 4.79 -32.15
N THR A 448 -3.08 6.00 -32.09
CA THR A 448 -2.43 6.66 -33.24
C THR A 448 -0.92 6.43 -33.25
N TYR A 449 -0.29 6.65 -34.41
CA TYR A 449 1.16 6.68 -34.52
C TYR A 449 1.71 8.02 -34.04
N ARG A 450 2.85 8.01 -33.33
CA ARG A 450 3.55 9.20 -32.88
C ARG A 450 4.98 9.27 -33.39
N THR A 451 5.55 10.44 -33.35
CA THR A 451 6.94 10.73 -33.63
C THR A 451 7.56 11.45 -32.44
N PHE A 452 8.87 11.52 -32.40
CA PHE A 452 9.59 12.38 -31.47
C PHE A 452 10.16 13.60 -32.20
N PRO A 453 10.26 14.77 -31.52
CA PRO A 453 10.93 15.92 -32.08
C PRO A 453 12.34 15.56 -32.60
N GLY A 454 12.64 15.98 -33.82
CA GLY A 454 13.94 15.67 -34.45
C GLY A 454 14.06 14.28 -35.11
N SER A 455 13.00 13.45 -35.12
CA SER A 455 13.03 12.15 -35.81
C SER A 455 13.27 12.24 -37.31
N HIS A 456 12.82 13.34 -37.95
CA HIS A 456 13.03 13.59 -39.38
C HIS A 456 13.12 15.11 -39.65
N PRO A 457 13.96 15.55 -40.62
CA PRO A 457 14.17 16.99 -40.88
C PRO A 457 12.93 17.79 -41.30
N SER A 458 11.98 17.13 -42.00
CA SER A 458 10.81 17.81 -42.58
C SER A 458 9.49 17.09 -42.40
N LYS A 459 9.49 15.84 -41.90
CA LYS A 459 8.27 15.07 -41.69
C LYS A 459 8.08 14.76 -40.19
N GLY A 460 6.85 14.59 -39.76
CA GLY A 460 6.54 14.18 -38.39
C GLY A 460 6.74 15.27 -37.31
N ALA A 461 7.12 16.48 -37.68
CA ALA A 461 7.14 17.60 -36.74
C ALA A 461 5.73 18.13 -36.54
N ILE A 462 5.27 18.15 -35.28
CA ILE A 462 3.91 18.56 -34.93
C ILE A 462 3.98 19.50 -33.74
N VAL A 463 3.23 20.58 -33.85
CA VAL A 463 2.87 21.40 -32.72
C VAL A 463 1.50 20.91 -32.23
N THR A 464 1.46 20.35 -31.02
CA THR A 464 0.18 19.93 -30.47
C THR A 464 -0.72 21.13 -30.19
N ARG A 465 -2.01 20.94 -30.45
CA ARG A 465 -3.05 21.89 -30.10
C ARG A 465 -4.01 21.20 -29.13
N GLY A 466 -4.80 21.94 -28.42
CA GLY A 466 -5.88 21.39 -27.62
C GLY A 466 -6.97 20.76 -28.49
N THR A 467 -8.22 20.91 -28.10
CA THR A 467 -9.38 20.28 -28.75
C THR A 467 -9.66 20.82 -30.16
N SER A 468 -9.16 22.02 -30.51
CA SER A 468 -9.35 22.66 -31.83
C SER A 468 -8.39 22.13 -32.89
N ARG A 469 -8.47 20.83 -33.23
CA ARG A 469 -7.64 20.17 -34.24
C ARG A 469 -8.35 19.05 -34.99
N ASP A 470 -7.91 18.78 -36.23
CA ASP A 470 -8.27 17.60 -36.98
C ASP A 470 -7.28 16.44 -36.74
N GLU A 471 -7.43 15.35 -37.48
CA GLU A 471 -6.60 14.13 -37.41
C GLU A 471 -5.14 14.38 -37.82
N TYR A 472 -4.87 15.45 -38.53
CA TYR A 472 -3.54 15.89 -38.99
C TYR A 472 -2.91 16.99 -38.09
N ALA A 473 -3.51 17.22 -36.94
CA ALA A 473 -3.12 18.29 -36.01
C ALA A 473 -3.25 19.72 -36.62
N VAL A 474 -4.05 19.89 -37.64
CA VAL A 474 -4.35 21.20 -38.22
C VAL A 474 -5.47 21.86 -37.41
N TYR A 475 -5.33 23.17 -37.17
CA TYR A 475 -6.34 23.93 -36.46
C TYR A 475 -7.69 23.87 -37.18
N THR A 476 -8.73 23.50 -36.44
CA THR A 476 -10.12 23.58 -36.89
C THR A 476 -11.05 23.67 -35.67
N GLU A 477 -12.19 24.36 -35.85
CA GLU A 477 -13.32 24.36 -34.91
C GLU A 477 -14.54 23.66 -35.53
N ASP A 478 -14.30 22.85 -36.55
CA ASP A 478 -15.32 22.00 -37.16
C ASP A 478 -15.83 20.95 -36.18
N GLY A 479 -17.17 20.95 -36.00
CA GLY A 479 -17.82 20.03 -35.04
C GLY A 479 -17.64 18.57 -35.39
N ASP A 480 -17.63 18.21 -36.67
CA ASP A 480 -17.48 16.82 -37.09
C ASP A 480 -16.05 16.30 -36.83
N ALA A 481 -15.04 17.16 -37.01
CA ALA A 481 -13.66 16.84 -36.66
C ALA A 481 -13.50 16.64 -35.15
N TYR A 482 -14.15 17.46 -34.34
CA TYR A 482 -14.18 17.31 -32.89
C TYR A 482 -14.82 15.97 -32.49
N VAL A 483 -15.99 15.63 -33.02
CA VAL A 483 -16.72 14.37 -32.74
C VAL A 483 -15.83 13.16 -33.08
N ARG A 484 -15.25 13.10 -34.28
CA ARG A 484 -14.36 11.98 -34.66
C ARG A 484 -13.18 11.81 -33.72
N ASN A 485 -12.57 12.88 -33.25
CA ASN A 485 -11.46 12.79 -32.29
C ASN A 485 -11.92 12.29 -30.91
N MET A 486 -13.08 12.71 -30.43
CA MET A 486 -13.63 12.28 -29.14
C MET A 486 -14.07 10.81 -29.17
N GLU A 487 -14.74 10.38 -30.23
CA GLU A 487 -15.12 8.97 -30.43
C GLU A 487 -13.89 8.06 -30.54
N ARG A 488 -12.84 8.50 -31.23
CA ARG A 488 -11.57 7.77 -31.30
C ARG A 488 -10.89 7.65 -29.92
N LEU A 489 -10.89 8.71 -29.12
CA LEU A 489 -10.36 8.65 -27.75
C LEU A 489 -11.15 7.68 -26.87
N LEU A 490 -12.47 7.64 -27.01
CA LEU A 490 -13.31 6.66 -26.32
C LEU A 490 -12.98 5.23 -26.79
N LYS A 491 -12.83 5.03 -28.10
CA LYS A 491 -12.40 3.74 -28.67
C LYS A 491 -11.04 3.29 -28.13
N LYS A 492 -10.06 4.21 -28.03
CA LYS A 492 -8.77 3.93 -27.41
C LYS A 492 -8.92 3.47 -25.95
N PHE A 493 -9.85 4.06 -25.22
CA PHE A 493 -10.13 3.69 -23.84
C PHE A 493 -10.77 2.29 -23.74
N GLU A 494 -11.64 1.92 -24.69
CA GLU A 494 -12.16 0.55 -24.81
C GLU A 494 -11.02 -0.45 -25.12
N THR A 495 -10.15 -0.10 -26.06
CA THR A 495 -8.95 -0.90 -26.38
C THR A 495 -8.06 -1.10 -25.15
N ALA A 496 -7.95 -0.10 -24.26
CA ALA A 496 -7.16 -0.20 -23.05
C ALA A 496 -7.60 -1.35 -22.12
N LYS A 497 -8.87 -1.81 -22.18
CA LYS A 497 -9.36 -2.97 -21.42
C LYS A 497 -8.55 -4.25 -21.69
N THR A 498 -7.98 -4.38 -22.89
CA THR A 498 -7.17 -5.54 -23.30
C THR A 498 -5.69 -5.44 -22.90
N TYR A 499 -5.26 -4.27 -22.42
CA TYR A 499 -3.87 -4.00 -22.02
C TYR A 499 -3.67 -3.99 -20.52
N VAL A 500 -4.70 -3.57 -19.76
CA VAL A 500 -4.61 -3.42 -18.30
C VAL A 500 -4.61 -4.79 -17.60
N PRO A 501 -4.02 -4.88 -16.40
CA PRO A 501 -4.01 -6.12 -15.62
C PRO A 501 -5.42 -6.64 -15.32
N GLU A 502 -5.67 -7.92 -15.63
CA GLU A 502 -6.91 -8.61 -15.29
C GLU A 502 -7.16 -8.66 -13.77
N PRO A 503 -8.42 -8.68 -13.30
CA PRO A 503 -8.74 -8.89 -11.90
C PRO A 503 -8.28 -10.28 -11.43
N LYS A 504 -8.08 -10.43 -10.12
CA LYS A 504 -7.83 -11.74 -9.52
C LYS A 504 -9.11 -12.27 -8.91
N ILE A 505 -9.60 -13.38 -9.42
CA ILE A 505 -10.80 -14.05 -8.94
C ILE A 505 -10.39 -15.29 -8.15
N LYS A 506 -11.04 -15.53 -7.00
CA LYS A 506 -10.91 -16.75 -6.20
C LYS A 506 -12.32 -17.22 -5.83
N ALA A 507 -12.67 -18.41 -6.29
CA ALA A 507 -13.92 -19.04 -5.93
C ALA A 507 -13.91 -19.52 -4.48
N ALA A 508 -15.07 -19.53 -3.85
CA ALA A 508 -15.32 -20.14 -2.55
C ALA A 508 -15.12 -21.67 -2.60
N SER A 509 -15.07 -22.29 -1.42
CA SER A 509 -14.97 -23.77 -1.32
C SER A 509 -16.23 -24.52 -1.74
N GLY A 510 -17.31 -23.83 -2.07
CA GLY A 510 -18.59 -24.38 -2.52
C GLY A 510 -19.44 -23.33 -3.18
N ASP A 511 -20.59 -23.73 -3.71
CA ASP A 511 -21.51 -22.85 -4.42
C ASP A 511 -22.00 -21.72 -3.52
N THR A 512 -21.98 -20.49 -4.03
CA THR A 512 -22.47 -19.29 -3.35
C THR A 512 -23.13 -18.33 -4.32
N ASN A 513 -24.08 -17.54 -3.81
CA ASN A 513 -24.71 -16.44 -4.52
C ASN A 513 -24.10 -15.07 -4.12
N TYR A 514 -23.05 -15.09 -3.29
CA TYR A 514 -22.44 -13.88 -2.76
C TYR A 514 -21.05 -13.69 -3.30
N GLY A 515 -20.77 -12.48 -3.80
CA GLY A 515 -19.45 -12.04 -4.21
C GLY A 515 -18.90 -10.96 -3.29
N MET A 516 -17.59 -10.79 -3.26
CA MET A 516 -16.92 -9.68 -2.60
C MET A 516 -15.86 -9.08 -3.53
N ILE A 517 -15.98 -7.77 -3.78
CA ILE A 517 -15.03 -6.99 -4.58
C ILE A 517 -14.21 -6.08 -3.66
N PHE A 518 -12.90 -6.03 -3.86
CA PHE A 518 -11.97 -5.13 -3.17
C PHE A 518 -10.75 -4.80 -4.04
N PHE A 519 -9.94 -3.84 -3.60
CA PHE A 519 -8.73 -3.41 -4.33
C PHE A 519 -7.67 -2.84 -3.38
N GLY A 520 -6.44 -2.68 -3.86
CA GLY A 520 -5.34 -2.10 -3.11
C GLY A 520 -5.11 -2.79 -1.77
N THR A 521 -4.83 -2.03 -0.74
CA THR A 521 -4.53 -2.51 0.61
C THR A 521 -5.71 -3.19 1.31
N THR A 522 -6.93 -3.03 0.81
CA THR A 522 -8.10 -3.77 1.29
C THR A 522 -8.00 -5.27 1.02
N ALA A 523 -7.12 -5.69 0.10
CA ALA A 523 -6.98 -7.10 -0.28
C ALA A 523 -6.55 -8.00 0.89
N SER A 524 -5.55 -7.59 1.66
CA SER A 524 -5.03 -8.43 2.74
C SER A 524 -6.06 -8.71 3.84
N PRO A 525 -6.73 -7.70 4.44
CA PRO A 525 -7.81 -7.97 5.38
C PRO A 525 -9.05 -8.58 4.73
N GLY A 526 -9.26 -8.37 3.42
CA GLY A 526 -10.37 -8.95 2.68
C GLY A 526 -10.26 -10.47 2.59
N TYR A 527 -9.11 -11.01 2.20
CA TYR A 527 -8.91 -12.46 2.14
C TYR A 527 -9.02 -13.12 3.52
N GLU A 528 -8.47 -12.50 4.58
CA GLU A 528 -8.64 -12.98 5.95
C GLU A 528 -10.11 -12.99 6.38
N ALA A 529 -10.87 -11.93 6.05
CA ALA A 529 -12.29 -11.85 6.38
C ALA A 529 -13.10 -12.96 5.71
N VAL A 530 -12.77 -13.32 4.47
CA VAL A 530 -13.41 -14.44 3.77
C VAL A 530 -13.15 -15.77 4.47
N GLU A 531 -11.93 -16.05 4.90
CA GLU A 531 -11.63 -17.28 5.64
C GLU A 531 -12.39 -17.37 6.97
N ILE A 532 -12.49 -16.25 7.71
CA ILE A 532 -13.29 -16.18 8.93
C ILE A 532 -14.77 -16.44 8.65
N LEU A 533 -15.33 -15.83 7.60
CA LEU A 533 -16.73 -16.02 7.22
C LEU A 533 -17.00 -17.45 6.74
N GLU A 534 -16.07 -18.07 6.02
CA GLU A 534 -16.16 -19.45 5.58
C GLU A 534 -16.17 -20.42 6.77
N GLU A 535 -15.35 -20.21 7.80
CA GLU A 535 -15.39 -20.98 9.05
C GLU A 535 -16.78 -20.91 9.74
N GLU A 536 -17.52 -19.82 9.52
CA GLU A 536 -18.89 -19.62 10.02
C GLU A 536 -19.97 -20.14 9.05
N GLY A 537 -19.56 -20.64 7.88
CA GLY A 537 -20.45 -21.18 6.86
C GLY A 537 -21.05 -20.14 5.92
N ILE A 538 -20.50 -18.92 5.89
CA ILE A 538 -20.82 -17.88 4.92
C ILE A 538 -19.75 -17.94 3.80
N LEU A 539 -20.15 -18.39 2.61
CA LEU A 539 -19.28 -18.54 1.46
C LEU A 539 -19.35 -17.30 0.56
N LEU A 540 -18.19 -16.82 0.10
CA LEU A 540 -18.06 -15.67 -0.77
C LEU A 540 -17.03 -15.95 -1.86
N ASP A 541 -17.42 -15.79 -3.13
CA ASP A 541 -16.45 -15.63 -4.21
C ASP A 541 -15.80 -14.26 -4.08
N THR A 542 -14.53 -14.16 -4.41
CA THR A 542 -13.82 -12.89 -4.32
C THR A 542 -13.27 -12.44 -5.65
N MET A 543 -13.36 -11.13 -5.90
CA MET A 543 -12.68 -10.47 -7.00
C MET A 543 -11.83 -9.32 -6.46
N ARG A 544 -10.54 -9.34 -6.75
CA ARG A 544 -9.66 -8.21 -6.50
C ARG A 544 -9.44 -7.42 -7.79
N LEU A 545 -9.94 -6.19 -7.83
CA LEU A 545 -9.70 -5.27 -8.93
C LEU A 545 -8.24 -4.83 -8.93
N ARG A 546 -7.64 -4.79 -10.12
CA ARG A 546 -6.23 -4.42 -10.32
C ARG A 546 -6.06 -3.20 -11.22
N ALA A 547 -7.06 -2.88 -12.01
CA ALA A 547 -7.02 -1.76 -12.93
C ALA A 547 -8.42 -1.21 -13.25
N PHE A 548 -8.45 -0.05 -13.86
CA PHE A 548 -9.54 0.57 -14.60
C PHE A 548 -8.96 1.12 -15.92
N PRO A 549 -9.65 0.95 -17.09
CA PRO A 549 -11.02 0.47 -17.30
C PRO A 549 -11.22 -0.99 -16.93
N PHE A 550 -12.47 -1.32 -16.60
CA PHE A 550 -12.85 -2.70 -16.26
C PHE A 550 -13.00 -3.56 -17.51
N ASN A 551 -12.53 -4.78 -17.43
CA ASN A 551 -12.69 -5.79 -18.48
C ASN A 551 -13.97 -6.63 -18.26
N ALA A 552 -14.30 -7.50 -19.21
CA ALA A 552 -15.54 -8.26 -19.21
C ALA A 552 -15.73 -9.19 -17.99
N GLU A 553 -14.62 -9.66 -17.39
CA GLU A 553 -14.67 -10.51 -16.19
C GLU A 553 -15.33 -9.81 -15.01
N VAL A 554 -15.24 -8.47 -14.94
CA VAL A 554 -15.86 -7.68 -13.85
C VAL A 554 -17.38 -7.67 -14.00
N ASP A 555 -17.90 -7.50 -15.22
CA ASP A 555 -19.32 -7.58 -15.52
C ASP A 555 -19.86 -8.98 -15.23
N GLN A 556 -19.16 -9.99 -15.74
CA GLN A 556 -19.53 -11.39 -15.54
C GLN A 556 -19.60 -11.75 -14.05
N PHE A 557 -18.59 -11.37 -13.26
CA PHE A 557 -18.56 -11.66 -11.82
C PHE A 557 -19.79 -11.06 -11.10
N VAL A 558 -20.17 -9.82 -11.42
CA VAL A 558 -21.34 -9.21 -10.78
C VAL A 558 -22.65 -9.86 -11.26
N ASP A 559 -22.70 -10.29 -12.51
CA ASP A 559 -23.90 -10.93 -13.06
C ASP A 559 -24.15 -12.32 -12.48
N GLU A 560 -23.10 -13.08 -12.21
CA GLU A 560 -23.15 -14.43 -11.63
C GLU A 560 -23.61 -14.44 -10.15
N HIS A 561 -23.56 -13.30 -9.45
CA HIS A 561 -23.93 -13.20 -8.03
C HIS A 561 -25.25 -12.46 -7.82
N GLU A 562 -25.97 -12.86 -6.78
CA GLU A 562 -27.18 -12.17 -6.31
C GLU A 562 -26.84 -10.87 -5.60
N LEU A 563 -25.81 -10.89 -4.72
CA LEU A 563 -25.28 -9.75 -3.99
C LEU A 563 -23.74 -9.76 -4.03
N VAL A 564 -23.17 -8.58 -4.26
CA VAL A 564 -21.73 -8.37 -4.25
C VAL A 564 -21.37 -7.27 -3.25
N PHE A 565 -20.56 -7.61 -2.26
CA PHE A 565 -20.04 -6.66 -1.27
C PHE A 565 -18.85 -5.92 -1.84
N VAL A 566 -18.94 -4.58 -1.96
CA VAL A 566 -17.82 -3.74 -2.41
C VAL A 566 -17.16 -3.13 -1.19
N VAL A 567 -15.95 -3.60 -0.88
CA VAL A 567 -15.19 -3.20 0.31
C VAL A 567 -14.17 -2.15 -0.05
N GLU A 568 -14.29 -0.95 0.54
CA GLU A 568 -13.44 0.18 0.20
C GLU A 568 -13.20 1.13 1.39
N GLN A 569 -12.06 1.81 1.36
CA GLN A 569 -11.62 2.66 2.45
C GLN A 569 -11.93 4.14 2.14
N ASN A 570 -13.19 4.45 1.94
CA ASN A 570 -13.73 5.81 1.80
C ASN A 570 -15.20 5.84 2.24
N ARG A 571 -15.73 7.05 2.50
CA ARG A 571 -17.11 7.27 2.95
C ARG A 571 -18.13 7.09 1.83
N ASP A 572 -17.76 7.46 0.61
CA ASP A 572 -18.73 7.73 -0.44
C ASP A 572 -18.94 6.56 -1.42
N GLY A 573 -18.31 5.40 -1.19
CA GLY A 573 -18.45 4.24 -2.07
C GLY A 573 -17.97 4.53 -3.50
N GLN A 574 -16.77 5.07 -3.63
CA GLN A 574 -16.28 5.60 -4.91
C GLN A 574 -16.06 4.48 -5.94
N MET A 575 -15.50 3.35 -5.54
CA MET A 575 -15.34 2.20 -6.43
C MET A 575 -16.69 1.61 -6.83
N ARG A 576 -17.61 1.48 -5.88
CA ARG A 576 -18.97 1.05 -6.19
C ARG A 576 -19.64 1.98 -7.21
N ARG A 577 -19.46 3.29 -7.08
CA ARG A 577 -20.00 4.27 -8.04
C ARG A 577 -19.35 4.12 -9.41
N LEU A 578 -18.05 3.91 -9.45
CA LEU A 578 -17.32 3.71 -10.70
C LEU A 578 -17.80 2.45 -11.43
N LEU A 579 -18.00 1.33 -10.71
CA LEU A 579 -18.58 0.10 -11.24
C LEU A 579 -20.00 0.33 -11.82
N ILE A 580 -20.85 1.04 -11.10
CA ILE A 580 -22.21 1.36 -11.59
C ILE A 580 -22.16 2.20 -12.86
N ASN A 581 -21.30 3.22 -12.91
CA ASN A 581 -21.26 4.17 -14.03
C ASN A 581 -20.63 3.54 -15.29
N GLU A 582 -19.60 2.72 -15.14
CA GLU A 582 -18.80 2.25 -16.26
C GLU A 582 -19.22 0.86 -16.79
N CYS A 583 -19.88 0.07 -15.96
CA CYS A 583 -20.39 -1.26 -16.31
C CYS A 583 -21.92 -1.33 -16.29
N GLU A 584 -22.62 -0.21 -16.13
CA GLU A 584 -24.10 -0.12 -16.10
C GLU A 584 -24.76 -1.10 -15.10
N MET A 585 -24.04 -1.43 -14.02
CA MET A 585 -24.47 -2.42 -13.03
C MET A 585 -25.71 -1.96 -12.25
N LEU A 586 -26.57 -2.91 -11.90
CA LEU A 586 -27.74 -2.63 -11.06
C LEU A 586 -27.29 -2.25 -9.63
N PRO A 587 -27.56 -1.01 -9.15
CA PRO A 587 -27.09 -0.56 -7.85
C PRO A 587 -27.51 -1.43 -6.66
N LYS A 588 -28.64 -2.13 -6.76
CA LYS A 588 -29.16 -3.03 -5.73
C LYS A 588 -28.35 -4.32 -5.54
N LYS A 589 -27.58 -4.74 -6.55
CA LYS A 589 -26.67 -5.89 -6.46
C LYS A 589 -25.41 -5.57 -5.66
N LEU A 590 -24.99 -4.31 -5.62
CA LEU A 590 -23.75 -3.88 -4.99
C LEU A 590 -23.99 -3.31 -3.58
N VAL A 591 -23.50 -4.00 -2.57
CA VAL A 591 -23.61 -3.61 -1.16
C VAL A 591 -22.29 -2.98 -0.71
N SER A 592 -22.34 -1.75 -0.18
CA SER A 592 -21.14 -1.05 0.29
C SER A 592 -20.70 -1.55 1.66
N VAL A 593 -19.40 -1.87 1.80
CA VAL A 593 -18.71 -2.07 3.06
C VAL A 593 -17.64 -0.98 3.17
N LEU A 594 -17.89 0.05 3.97
CA LEU A 594 -17.12 1.30 3.98
C LEU A 594 -16.34 1.47 5.28
N HIS A 595 -15.09 1.94 5.16
CA HIS A 595 -14.23 2.28 6.29
C HIS A 595 -13.47 3.59 6.02
N PHE A 596 -13.45 4.52 6.99
CA PHE A 596 -12.87 5.85 6.77
C PHE A 596 -12.45 6.56 8.08
N ASP A 597 -11.87 5.82 9.03
CA ASP A 597 -11.38 6.39 10.31
C ASP A 597 -9.91 6.88 10.22
N GLY A 598 -9.30 6.73 9.05
CA GLY A 598 -7.90 7.09 8.80
C GLY A 598 -6.89 5.99 9.15
N LEU A 599 -7.35 4.83 9.61
CA LEU A 599 -6.56 3.62 9.78
C LEU A 599 -6.96 2.59 8.71
N PRO A 600 -6.11 1.61 8.41
CA PRO A 600 -6.49 0.53 7.48
C PRO A 600 -7.68 -0.25 8.01
N ILE A 601 -8.59 -0.64 7.11
CA ILE A 601 -9.70 -1.52 7.46
C ILE A 601 -9.18 -2.84 8.03
N SER A 602 -9.86 -3.36 9.04
CA SER A 602 -9.51 -4.66 9.62
C SER A 602 -10.40 -5.78 9.09
N ALA A 603 -9.90 -7.01 9.11
CA ALA A 603 -10.70 -8.19 8.77
C ALA A 603 -11.96 -8.30 9.62
N ARG A 604 -11.86 -8.00 10.93
CA ARG A 604 -13.03 -8.00 11.86
C ARG A 604 -14.10 -6.99 11.45
N ALA A 605 -13.72 -5.81 10.96
CA ALA A 605 -14.68 -4.80 10.50
C ALA A 605 -15.43 -5.26 9.25
N ILE A 606 -14.73 -5.90 8.30
CA ILE A 606 -15.35 -6.48 7.10
C ILE A 606 -16.33 -7.59 7.48
N VAL A 607 -15.91 -8.52 8.33
CA VAL A 607 -16.75 -9.64 8.83
C VAL A 607 -18.01 -9.10 9.51
N SER A 608 -17.88 -8.12 10.41
CA SER A 608 -19.04 -7.53 11.11
C SER A 608 -20.03 -6.92 10.13
N SER A 609 -19.55 -6.11 9.18
CA SER A 609 -20.41 -5.44 8.20
C SER A 609 -21.13 -6.42 7.26
N ILE A 610 -20.47 -7.49 6.85
CA ILE A 610 -21.09 -8.53 6.00
C ILE A 610 -22.12 -9.32 6.79
N ARG A 611 -21.83 -9.73 8.03
CA ARG A 611 -22.80 -10.40 8.91
C ARG A 611 -24.07 -9.57 9.13
N GLU A 612 -23.91 -8.29 9.42
CA GLU A 612 -25.04 -7.37 9.61
C GLU A 612 -25.89 -7.26 8.34
N SER A 613 -25.24 -7.24 7.18
CA SER A 613 -25.93 -7.15 5.89
C SER A 613 -26.70 -8.44 5.53
N ILE A 614 -26.15 -9.61 5.86
CA ILE A 614 -26.78 -10.91 5.59
C ILE A 614 -27.83 -11.26 6.66
N GLY A 615 -27.62 -10.87 7.92
CA GLY A 615 -28.53 -11.14 9.04
C GLY A 615 -29.72 -10.19 9.17
N GLY A 616 -29.78 -9.08 8.44
CA GLY A 616 -30.94 -8.19 8.34
C GLY A 616 -32.10 -8.85 7.59
N ASP A 617 -33.34 -8.45 7.87
CA ASP A 617 -34.62 -9.06 7.45
C ASP A 617 -34.81 -9.32 5.93
N ASN A 618 -33.79 -9.11 5.11
CA ASN A 618 -33.84 -9.24 3.67
C ASN A 618 -33.02 -10.42 3.08
N VAL A 619 -32.35 -11.25 3.90
CA VAL A 619 -31.55 -12.38 3.39
C VAL A 619 -31.86 -13.64 4.20
N THR A 620 -32.45 -14.62 3.53
CA THR A 620 -32.74 -15.94 4.14
C THR A 620 -31.47 -16.79 4.13
N PRO A 621 -30.96 -17.30 5.28
CA PRO A 621 -29.80 -18.17 5.30
C PRO A 621 -30.03 -19.44 4.48
N ILE A 622 -29.13 -19.76 3.58
CA ILE A 622 -29.18 -21.00 2.83
C ILE A 622 -28.90 -22.16 3.80
N LYS A 623 -29.91 -23.00 4.03
CA LYS A 623 -29.76 -24.24 4.80
C LYS A 623 -28.83 -25.18 4.03
N LYS A 624 -27.68 -25.55 4.62
CA LYS A 624 -26.80 -26.60 4.10
C LYS A 624 -27.57 -27.89 3.88
N ASN A 625 -27.85 -28.27 2.63
CA ASN A 625 -28.20 -29.64 2.29
C ASN A 625 -26.91 -30.47 2.23
N ILE A 626 -26.44 -30.95 3.37
CA ILE A 626 -25.40 -31.99 3.42
C ILE A 626 -26.09 -33.30 2.97
N LYS A 627 -26.02 -33.61 1.71
CA LYS A 627 -26.23 -34.98 1.24
C LYS A 627 -25.03 -35.82 1.67
N ARG A 628 -25.14 -36.53 2.78
CA ARG A 628 -24.27 -37.67 3.06
C ARG A 628 -24.49 -38.70 1.94
N SER A 629 -23.51 -38.91 1.08
CA SER A 629 -23.45 -40.07 0.24
C SER A 629 -23.23 -41.30 1.14
N GLU A 630 -24.28 -42.04 1.39
CA GLU A 630 -24.15 -43.40 1.90
C GLU A 630 -23.48 -44.26 0.81
N THR A 631 -22.21 -44.56 1.02
CA THR A 631 -21.58 -45.67 0.32
C THR A 631 -21.98 -46.95 1.01
N SER A 632 -22.94 -47.66 0.39
CA SER A 632 -23.18 -49.05 0.69
C SER A 632 -22.32 -49.92 -0.24
N LYS A 633 -21.56 -50.82 0.38
CA LYS A 633 -20.88 -52.04 -0.07
C LYS A 633 -19.66 -51.88 -0.96
#